data_20f3eab6f63723dcaff16dc3003764ca
#
_entry.id   20f3eab6f63723dcaff16dc3003764ca
#
_cell.length_a   1.000
_cell.length_b   1.000
_cell.length_c   1.000
_cell.angle_alpha   90.00
_cell.angle_beta   90.00
_cell.angle_gamma   90.00
#
_symmetry.space_group_name_H-M   'P 1'
#
loop_
_entity.id
_entity.type
_entity.pdbx_description
1 polymer ?
#
loop_
_entity_poly.entity_id
_entity_poly.type
_entity_poly.pdbx_seq_one_letter_code
_entity_poly.pdbx_strand_id
1 'polypeptide(L)' 'MQQYVVLQVTLKEKLIGTASKNLGELEKIINDQAAKGYRLHTITTASAHSTGFGGGDRIQATMVFERIS' A
#
# COMPACT_ATOMS: atom_id res chain seq x y z
N MET A 1 -12.53 1.25 -19.63
CA MET A 1 -11.88 1.84 -18.46
C MET A 1 -12.38 1.18 -17.20
N GLN A 2 -11.47 0.92 -16.31
CA GLN A 2 -11.80 0.22 -15.08
C GLN A 2 -12.32 1.17 -14.04
N GLN A 3 -13.34 0.71 -13.31
CA GLN A 3 -13.90 1.50 -12.22
C GLN A 3 -13.03 1.44 -10.97
N TYR A 4 -12.37 0.32 -10.77
CA TYR A 4 -11.53 0.10 -9.61
C TYR A 4 -10.19 -0.45 -10.04
N VAL A 5 -9.17 -0.05 -9.31
CA VAL A 5 -7.81 -0.56 -9.48
C VAL A 5 -7.38 -1.11 -8.14
N VAL A 6 -6.84 -2.30 -8.16
CA VAL A 6 -6.34 -2.94 -6.94
C VAL A 6 -4.83 -3.07 -7.05
N LEU A 7 -4.13 -2.52 -6.08
CA LEU A 7 -2.68 -2.57 -6.01
C LEU A 7 -2.27 -3.21 -4.71
N GLN A 8 -1.24 -4.03 -4.77
CA GLN A 8 -0.69 -4.63 -3.57
C GLN A 8 0.77 -4.20 -3.45
N VAL A 9 1.11 -3.71 -2.28
CA VAL A 9 2.44 -3.19 -1.99
C VAL A 9 3.01 -3.94 -0.80
N THR A 10 4.24 -4.38 -0.92
CA THR A 10 4.93 -5.01 0.19
C THR A 10 5.80 -3.97 0.88
N LEU A 11 5.54 -3.80 2.16
CA LEU A 11 6.29 -2.87 2.98
C LEU A 11 7.31 -3.66 3.78
N LYS A 12 8.52 -3.14 3.87
CA LYS A 12 9.62 -3.87 4.45
C LYS A 12 9.74 -3.75 5.95
N GLU A 13 9.13 -2.75 6.51
CA GLU A 13 9.31 -2.45 7.92
C GLU A 13 7.96 -2.32 8.58
N LYS A 14 7.97 -2.51 9.88
CA LYS A 14 6.78 -2.26 10.66
C LYS A 14 6.39 -0.80 10.54
N LEU A 15 5.11 -0.56 10.44
CA LEU A 15 4.61 0.80 10.44
C LEU A 15 4.69 1.35 11.85
N ILE A 16 5.88 1.74 12.26
CA ILE A 16 6.10 2.26 13.59
C ILE A 16 6.46 3.72 13.48
N GLY A 17 5.76 4.52 14.24
CA GLY A 17 6.11 5.91 14.36
C GLY A 17 5.64 6.75 13.18
N THR A 18 5.95 8.01 13.27
CA THR A 18 5.42 9.01 12.36
C THR A 18 6.32 9.29 11.16
N ALA A 19 7.55 8.81 11.21
CA ALA A 19 8.53 9.09 10.16
C ALA A 19 8.88 7.85 9.36
N SER A 20 7.94 6.95 9.22
CA SER A 20 8.18 5.72 8.52
C SER A 20 8.32 5.96 7.03
N LYS A 21 9.31 5.34 6.42
CA LYS A 21 9.45 5.38 4.97
C LYS A 21 8.26 4.75 4.28
N ASN A 22 7.59 3.84 4.96
CA ASN A 22 6.42 3.19 4.41
C ASN A 22 5.28 4.16 4.17
N LEU A 23 5.14 5.14 5.04
CA LEU A 23 4.10 6.14 4.86
C LEU A 23 4.33 6.97 3.61
N GLY A 24 5.57 7.35 3.37
CA GLY A 24 5.93 8.09 2.17
C GLY A 24 5.67 7.29 0.91
N GLU A 25 5.95 5.99 0.96
CA GLU A 25 5.69 5.13 -0.18
C GLU A 25 4.21 4.98 -0.46
N LEU A 26 3.41 4.80 0.57
CA LEU A 26 1.96 4.73 0.39
C LEU A 26 1.41 6.04 -0.14
N GLU A 27 1.89 7.14 0.40
CA GLU A 27 1.46 8.46 -0.05
C GLU A 27 1.77 8.67 -1.52
N LYS A 28 2.96 8.25 -1.96
CA LYS A 28 3.33 8.37 -3.36
C LYS A 28 2.38 7.59 -4.25
N ILE A 29 2.07 6.37 -3.86
CA ILE A 29 1.17 5.53 -4.65
C ILE A 29 -0.22 6.15 -4.73
N ILE A 30 -0.71 6.66 -3.61
CA ILE A 30 -2.02 7.30 -3.58
C ILE A 30 -2.04 8.51 -4.49
N ASN A 31 -0.98 9.31 -4.46
CA ASN A 31 -0.90 10.50 -5.30
C ASN A 31 -0.73 10.16 -6.77
N ASP A 32 0.02 9.11 -7.08
CA ASP A 32 0.17 8.67 -8.46
C ASP A 32 -1.18 8.25 -9.03
N GLN A 33 -1.98 7.56 -8.25
CA GLN A 33 -3.30 7.15 -8.70
C GLN A 33 -4.25 8.34 -8.81
N ALA A 34 -4.11 9.31 -7.89
CA ALA A 34 -4.92 10.52 -7.95
C ALA A 34 -4.69 11.27 -9.27
N ALA A 35 -3.45 11.30 -9.72
CA ALA A 35 -3.13 11.95 -10.99
C ALA A 35 -3.78 11.25 -12.18
N LYS A 36 -4.14 9.99 -12.03
CA LYS A 36 -4.81 9.23 -13.08
C LYS A 36 -6.33 9.25 -12.97
N GLY A 37 -6.85 9.97 -11.98
CA GLY A 37 -8.28 10.07 -11.80
C GLY A 37 -8.87 9.02 -10.85
N TYR A 38 -8.04 8.48 -9.98
CA TYR A 38 -8.48 7.48 -9.00
C TYR A 38 -8.25 8.00 -7.59
N ARG A 39 -9.12 7.61 -6.69
CA ARG A 39 -8.93 7.92 -5.28
C ARG A 39 -8.90 6.64 -4.47
N LEU A 40 -8.22 6.67 -3.36
CA LEU A 40 -8.15 5.53 -2.46
C LEU A 40 -9.53 5.26 -1.87
N HIS A 41 -10.03 4.07 -2.11
CA HIS A 41 -11.32 3.65 -1.57
C HIS A 41 -11.13 2.91 -0.26
N THR A 42 -10.21 1.97 -0.25
CA THR A 42 -9.93 1.22 0.97
C THR A 42 -8.50 0.71 0.93
N ILE A 43 -7.96 0.49 2.10
CA ILE A 43 -6.64 -0.10 2.26
C ILE A 43 -6.71 -1.08 3.42
N THR A 44 -6.18 -2.26 3.19
CA THR A 44 -6.06 -3.28 4.24
C THR A 44 -4.62 -3.73 4.32
N THR A 45 -4.17 -4.02 5.51
CA THR A 45 -2.81 -4.49 5.72
C THR A 45 -2.84 -5.85 6.39
N ALA A 46 -1.88 -6.66 6.03
CA ALA A 46 -1.73 -7.97 6.63
C ALA A 46 -0.25 -8.23 6.83
N SER A 47 0.09 -8.79 7.99
CA SER A 47 1.46 -9.17 8.25
C SER A 47 1.75 -10.51 7.60
N ALA A 48 2.86 -10.59 6.90
CA ALA A 48 3.33 -11.83 6.33
C ALA A 48 4.57 -12.22 7.11
N HIS A 49 4.51 -13.36 7.78
CA HIS A 49 5.67 -13.88 8.48
C HIS A 49 6.41 -14.83 7.57
N SER A 50 7.66 -14.54 7.37
CA SER A 50 8.53 -15.46 6.68
C SER A 50 9.14 -16.39 7.73
N THR A 51 8.87 -17.66 7.62
CA THR A 51 9.42 -18.64 8.55
C THR A 51 10.75 -19.18 8.09
N GLY A 52 11.45 -18.42 7.31
CA GLY A 52 12.73 -18.85 6.79
C GLY A 52 13.85 -17.92 7.19
N PHE A 53 14.95 -18.10 6.52
CA PHE A 53 16.14 -17.31 6.76
C PHE A 53 15.89 -15.86 6.43
N GLY A 54 16.41 -14.98 7.25
CA GLY A 54 16.33 -13.56 7.02
C GLY A 54 14.91 -13.06 7.02
N GLY A 55 14.05 -13.76 7.69
CA GLY A 55 12.66 -13.43 7.71
C GLY A 55 12.39 -12.16 8.47
N GLY A 56 12.49 -11.05 7.81
CA GLY A 56 11.97 -9.83 8.36
C GLY A 56 10.46 -9.83 8.25
N ASP A 57 9.81 -9.16 9.16
CA ASP A 57 8.39 -8.99 9.07
C ASP A 57 8.07 -8.12 7.87
N ARG A 58 7.18 -8.61 7.05
CA ARG A 58 6.71 -7.85 5.90
C ARG A 58 5.25 -7.56 6.09
N ILE A 59 4.86 -6.39 5.66
CA ILE A 59 3.48 -5.98 5.70
C ILE A 59 3.01 -5.82 4.27
N GLN A 60 1.92 -6.50 3.94
CA GLN A 60 1.32 -6.34 2.63
C GLN A 60 0.14 -5.40 2.76
N ALA A 61 0.17 -4.35 1.97
CA ALA A 61 -0.92 -3.40 1.91
C ALA A 61 -1.66 -3.62 0.60
N THR A 62 -2.94 -3.92 0.71
CA THR A 62 -3.80 -4.06 -0.46
C THR A 62 -4.66 -2.82 -0.54
N MET A 63 -4.52 -2.11 -1.63
CA MET A 63 -5.17 -0.83 -1.83
C MET A 63 -6.15 -0.94 -2.97
N VAL A 64 -7.36 -0.49 -2.73
CA VAL A 64 -8.39 -0.43 -3.76
C VAL A 64 -8.67 1.03 -4.07
N PHE A 65 -8.55 1.37 -5.33
CA PHE A 65 -8.79 2.73 -5.79
C PHE A 65 -10.04 2.78 -6.64
N GLU A 66 -10.79 3.82 -6.48
CA GLU A 66 -12.02 4.04 -7.20
C GLU A 66 -11.83 5.18 -8.19
N ARG A 67 -12.33 4.97 -9.39
CA ARG A 67 -12.26 6.00 -10.43
C ARG A 67 -13.23 7.12 -10.12
N ILE A 68 -12.75 8.34 -10.19
CA ILE A 68 -13.56 9.52 -9.88
C ILE A 68 -13.72 10.48 -11.05
N SER A 69 -13.07 10.19 -12.16
CA SER A 69 -13.18 11.12 -13.30
C SER A 69 -13.36 10.37 -14.60
#